data_5667a7cf01e03f0df0f837c31b54ee21
#
_entry.id   5667a7cf01e03f0df0f837c31b54ee21
#
_cell.length_a   1.000
_cell.length_b   1.000
_cell.length_c   1.000
_cell.angle_alpha   90.00
_cell.angle_beta   90.00
_cell.angle_gamma   90.00
#
_symmetry.space_group_name_H-M   'P 1'
#
loop_
_entity.id
_entity.type
_entity.pdbx_description
1 polymer ?
#
loop_
_entity_poly.entity_id
_entity_poly.type
_entity_poly.pdbx_seq_one_letter_code
_entity_poly.pdbx_strand_id
1 'polypeptide(L)'
;MTDILISRDDVREIVAQKYGAAALTVLEGKGAACCGGNVGGSGNAIITSESCCGGAVITGDLYSDVEASEIPEAALLASLGCGNPTALASLLPGETVLDLGSGGGIDVLLSARRVGPTGFAFGLDMTDEMLHLAEKNKLASGAENVAFLKGHIEAIPLPAASVDVIISNCVINLSADKDQVLREAFRVLRPGGRFAVSDVVVEGELPSAVRADMEAYVGCVAGALEVGDYIARLTRAGFTDITIEPTRRYTFADLEATTCTSPEVAALPAAEKAALDGRVMGAFIRAAKPAQLKSCCRPDCCP
;
A
#
# COMPACT_ATOMS: atom_id res chain seq x y z
N MET A 1 -1.78 -34.95 -0.96
CA MET A 1 -1.11 -33.74 -1.44
C MET A 1 -0.99 -32.85 -0.22
N THR A 2 0.21 -32.65 0.26
CA THR A 2 0.50 -31.88 1.47
C THR A 2 0.31 -30.41 1.11
N ASP A 3 -0.73 -29.75 1.65
CA ASP A 3 -0.82 -28.29 1.64
C ASP A 3 0.44 -27.76 2.32
N ILE A 4 1.35 -27.20 1.56
CA ILE A 4 2.49 -26.45 2.08
C ILE A 4 1.88 -25.16 2.61
N LEU A 5 1.53 -25.15 3.90
CA LEU A 5 1.16 -23.93 4.60
C LEU A 5 2.40 -23.04 4.66
N ILE A 6 2.50 -22.10 3.75
CA ILE A 6 3.55 -21.07 3.77
C ILE A 6 3.42 -20.33 5.10
N SER A 7 4.50 -20.27 5.87
CA SER A 7 4.48 -19.62 7.17
C SER A 7 4.37 -18.08 7.01
N ARG A 8 3.92 -17.38 8.06
CA ARG A 8 3.88 -15.92 8.06
C ARG A 8 5.25 -15.28 7.82
N ASP A 9 6.30 -15.94 8.31
CA ASP A 9 7.67 -15.45 8.18
C ASP A 9 8.18 -15.66 6.76
N ASP A 10 7.84 -16.78 6.10
CA ASP A 10 8.18 -17.03 4.69
C ASP A 10 7.53 -15.98 3.77
N VAL A 11 6.26 -15.63 4.01
CA VAL A 11 5.57 -14.57 3.25
C VAL A 11 6.29 -13.24 3.38
N ARG A 12 6.67 -12.83 4.60
CA ARG A 12 7.42 -11.60 4.83
C ARG A 12 8.76 -11.59 4.13
N GLU A 13 9.48 -12.71 4.18
CA GLU A 13 10.80 -12.82 3.54
C GLU A 13 10.69 -12.68 2.03
N ILE A 14 9.74 -13.35 1.39
CA ILE A 14 9.50 -13.27 -0.06
C ILE A 14 9.16 -11.82 -0.46
N VAL A 15 8.26 -11.18 0.28
CA VAL A 15 7.88 -9.78 0.04
C VAL A 15 9.10 -8.87 0.20
N ALA A 16 9.87 -9.01 1.29
CA ALA A 16 11.06 -8.19 1.55
C ALA A 16 12.11 -8.34 0.44
N GLN A 17 12.40 -9.57 0.00
CA GLN A 17 13.35 -9.83 -1.07
C GLN A 17 12.93 -9.17 -2.39
N LYS A 18 11.65 -9.27 -2.76
CA LYS A 18 11.15 -8.73 -4.03
C LYS A 18 11.17 -7.19 -4.04
N TYR A 19 10.67 -6.56 -2.99
CA TYR A 19 10.65 -5.09 -2.87
C TYR A 19 12.06 -4.52 -2.65
N GLY A 20 12.93 -5.21 -1.90
CA GLY A 20 14.34 -4.83 -1.76
C GLY A 20 15.09 -4.87 -3.10
N ALA A 21 14.87 -5.90 -3.91
CA ALA A 21 15.47 -5.98 -5.25
C ALA A 21 14.98 -4.83 -6.17
N ALA A 22 13.69 -4.45 -6.08
CA ALA A 22 13.16 -3.32 -6.83
C ALA A 22 13.84 -2.00 -6.42
N ALA A 23 14.04 -1.77 -5.12
CA ALA A 23 14.74 -0.58 -4.63
C ALA A 23 16.20 -0.51 -5.13
N LEU A 24 16.93 -1.63 -5.10
CA LEU A 24 18.29 -1.71 -5.61
C LEU A 24 18.38 -1.36 -7.10
N THR A 25 17.41 -1.85 -7.90
CA THR A 25 17.34 -1.54 -9.34
C THR A 25 17.20 -0.03 -9.59
N VAL A 26 16.36 0.65 -8.80
CA VAL A 26 16.19 2.12 -8.86
C VAL A 26 17.46 2.84 -8.40
N LEU A 27 18.10 2.38 -7.32
CA LEU A 27 19.36 2.97 -6.82
C LEU A 27 20.50 2.86 -7.83
N GLU A 28 20.52 1.83 -8.69
CA GLU A 28 21.45 1.65 -9.81
C GLU A 28 21.11 2.50 -11.04
N GLY A 29 20.06 3.33 -10.99
CA GLY A 29 19.63 4.18 -12.12
C GLY A 29 18.87 3.43 -13.21
N LYS A 30 18.34 2.25 -12.90
CA LYS A 30 17.45 1.45 -13.75
C LYS A 30 16.02 1.61 -13.27
N GLY A 31 15.04 1.61 -14.17
CA GLY A 31 13.62 1.62 -13.77
C GLY A 31 13.26 0.35 -12.98
N ALA A 32 12.38 0.46 -11.98
CA ALA A 32 11.93 -0.69 -11.22
C ALA A 32 11.10 -1.63 -12.12
N ALA A 33 11.56 -2.88 -12.28
CA ALA A 33 10.79 -3.94 -12.92
C ALA A 33 10.38 -4.96 -11.85
N CYS A 34 9.10 -5.27 -11.77
CA CYS A 34 8.56 -6.21 -10.77
C CYS A 34 8.98 -7.68 -11.00
N CYS A 35 9.55 -8.02 -12.16
CA CYS A 35 10.00 -9.37 -12.48
C CYS A 35 11.49 -9.36 -12.83
N GLY A 36 12.28 -10.20 -12.15
CA GLY A 36 13.71 -10.34 -12.33
C GLY A 36 14.11 -10.89 -13.71
N GLY A 37 14.04 -10.07 -14.73
CA GLY A 37 14.61 -10.33 -16.06
C GLY A 37 15.86 -9.49 -16.24
N ASN A 38 17.03 -10.14 -16.48
CA ASN A 38 18.29 -9.49 -16.80
C ASN A 38 18.13 -8.68 -18.09
N VAL A 39 17.93 -7.38 -18.03
CA VAL A 39 17.98 -6.50 -19.20
C VAL A 39 19.40 -5.91 -19.29
N GLY A 40 20.30 -6.66 -19.92
CA GLY A 40 21.57 -6.13 -20.37
C GLY A 40 21.36 -5.22 -21.58
N GLY A 41 21.54 -3.92 -21.44
CA GLY A 41 21.47 -2.98 -22.55
C GLY A 41 21.81 -1.55 -22.09
N SER A 42 23.01 -1.10 -22.43
CA SER A 42 23.48 0.30 -22.30
C SER A 42 22.68 1.18 -23.28
N GLY A 43 22.06 2.24 -22.79
CA GLY A 43 21.49 3.30 -23.64
C GLY A 43 20.28 3.96 -23.03
N ASN A 44 20.21 5.28 -23.08
CA ASN A 44 19.06 6.14 -22.75
C ASN A 44 17.74 5.52 -23.28
N ALA A 45 17.06 4.72 -22.52
CA ALA A 45 15.76 4.18 -22.87
C ALA A 45 14.68 4.99 -22.16
N ILE A 46 14.06 5.91 -22.90
CA ILE A 46 12.65 6.25 -22.74
C ILE A 46 11.92 4.91 -22.56
N ILE A 47 11.17 4.77 -21.48
CA ILE A 47 10.41 3.58 -21.14
C ILE A 47 9.42 3.30 -22.30
N THR A 48 9.85 2.46 -23.23
CA THR A 48 8.95 1.93 -24.27
C THR A 48 8.27 0.68 -23.70
N SER A 49 7.00 0.58 -23.95
CA SER A 49 5.98 -0.34 -23.43
C SER A 49 6.15 -1.84 -23.73
N GLU A 50 7.35 -2.38 -23.75
CA GLU A 50 7.61 -3.80 -24.08
C GLU A 50 8.32 -4.59 -22.98
N SER A 51 8.20 -4.18 -21.70
CA SER A 51 8.64 -5.00 -20.58
C SER A 51 7.50 -5.93 -20.18
N CYS A 52 7.76 -7.25 -20.14
CA CYS A 52 6.79 -8.32 -19.85
C CYS A 52 6.11 -8.26 -18.46
N CYS A 53 6.27 -7.19 -17.71
CA CYS A 53 5.57 -6.89 -16.48
C CYS A 53 5.01 -5.47 -16.58
N GLY A 54 3.77 -5.36 -17.06
CA GLY A 54 3.07 -4.10 -17.20
C GLY A 54 2.72 -3.43 -15.87
N GLY A 55 3.72 -3.09 -15.05
CA GLY A 55 3.53 -2.24 -13.87
C GLY A 55 2.77 -0.94 -14.18
N ALA A 56 2.78 -0.52 -15.45
CA ALA A 56 2.06 0.65 -15.92
C ALA A 56 0.52 0.56 -15.84
N VAL A 57 -0.08 -0.62 -15.79
CA VAL A 57 -1.56 -0.75 -15.78
C VAL A 57 -2.15 -0.50 -14.39
N ILE A 58 -1.46 -0.91 -13.32
CA ILE A 58 -1.89 -0.67 -11.93
C ILE A 58 -1.29 0.62 -11.38
N THR A 59 -0.04 0.95 -11.73
CA THR A 59 0.74 2.04 -11.14
C THR A 59 0.92 3.26 -12.04
N GLY A 60 0.48 3.20 -13.31
CA GLY A 60 0.50 4.34 -14.23
C GLY A 60 -0.55 5.39 -13.89
N ASP A 61 -0.22 6.67 -14.07
CA ASP A 61 -1.12 7.83 -13.92
C ASP A 61 -1.72 8.03 -12.50
N LEU A 62 -1.05 7.52 -11.45
CA LEU A 62 -1.54 7.65 -10.07
C LEU A 62 -1.38 9.05 -9.49
N TYR A 63 -0.39 9.80 -9.97
CA TYR A 63 -0.05 11.14 -9.51
C TYR A 63 -0.21 12.13 -10.67
N SER A 64 -0.75 13.31 -10.37
CA SER A 64 -0.85 14.37 -11.36
C SER A 64 0.54 14.85 -11.80
N ASP A 65 0.65 15.46 -13.02
CA ASP A 65 1.90 16.04 -13.50
C ASP A 65 2.51 17.04 -12.51
N VAL A 66 1.67 17.76 -11.77
CA VAL A 66 2.09 18.71 -10.73
C VAL A 66 2.74 17.96 -9.57
N GLU A 67 2.08 16.93 -9.03
CA GLU A 67 2.62 16.10 -7.93
C GLU A 67 3.90 15.39 -8.37
N ALA A 68 3.92 14.84 -9.58
CA ALA A 68 5.10 14.18 -10.15
C ALA A 68 6.29 15.13 -10.31
N SER A 69 6.06 16.38 -10.72
CA SER A 69 7.12 17.39 -10.87
C SER A 69 7.71 17.87 -9.55
N GLU A 70 7.01 17.63 -8.45
CA GLU A 70 7.38 18.10 -7.11
C GLU A 70 8.22 17.12 -6.30
N ILE A 71 8.40 15.89 -6.77
CA ILE A 71 9.11 14.80 -6.07
C ILE A 71 10.30 14.28 -6.90
N PRO A 72 11.34 13.74 -6.25
CA PRO A 72 12.46 13.12 -6.95
C PRO A 72 11.99 11.99 -7.88
N GLU A 73 12.52 11.96 -9.11
CA GLU A 73 12.18 10.93 -10.11
C GLU A 73 12.39 9.50 -9.57
N ALA A 74 13.43 9.30 -8.75
CA ALA A 74 13.69 8.00 -8.12
C ALA A 74 12.56 7.55 -7.18
N ALA A 75 11.82 8.48 -6.55
CA ALA A 75 10.65 8.13 -5.73
C ALA A 75 9.48 7.67 -6.61
N LEU A 76 9.25 8.34 -7.74
CA LEU A 76 8.24 7.95 -8.73
C LEU A 76 8.53 6.57 -9.33
N LEU A 77 9.78 6.30 -9.71
CA LEU A 77 10.21 5.02 -10.28
C LEU A 77 10.09 3.85 -9.29
N ALA A 78 10.13 4.11 -8.00
CA ALA A 78 9.94 3.11 -6.95
C ALA A 78 8.49 2.94 -6.51
N SER A 79 7.54 3.70 -7.08
CA SER A 79 6.12 3.58 -6.76
C SER A 79 5.54 2.29 -7.34
N LEU A 80 5.09 1.40 -6.48
CA LEU A 80 4.45 0.11 -6.81
C LEU A 80 3.00 0.06 -6.31
N GLY A 81 2.42 1.20 -5.97
CA GLY A 81 1.07 1.33 -5.43
C GLY A 81 -0.04 1.25 -6.50
N CYS A 82 -1.28 1.22 -6.04
CA CYS A 82 -2.48 1.13 -6.87
C CYS A 82 -3.41 2.34 -6.75
N GLY A 83 -2.97 3.43 -6.13
CA GLY A 83 -3.75 4.65 -5.94
C GLY A 83 -2.93 5.83 -5.41
N ASN A 84 -3.59 6.97 -5.18
CA ASN A 84 -3.01 8.15 -4.54
C ASN A 84 -3.66 8.36 -3.15
N PRO A 85 -3.14 7.71 -2.10
CA PRO A 85 -3.74 7.81 -0.77
C PRO A 85 -3.61 9.21 -0.16
N THR A 86 -2.61 10.00 -0.57
CA THR A 86 -2.43 11.36 -0.07
C THR A 86 -3.53 12.32 -0.53
N ALA A 87 -4.01 12.16 -1.78
CA ALA A 87 -5.17 12.90 -2.28
C ALA A 87 -6.44 12.46 -1.57
N LEU A 88 -6.57 11.13 -1.35
CA LEU A 88 -7.70 10.51 -0.67
C LEU A 88 -7.87 10.99 0.78
N ALA A 89 -6.77 11.11 1.51
CA ALA A 89 -6.77 11.41 2.93
C ALA A 89 -7.22 12.85 3.25
N SER A 90 -7.27 13.75 2.26
CA SER A 90 -7.61 15.18 2.46
C SER A 90 -6.81 15.77 3.62
N LEU A 91 -5.47 15.68 3.53
CA LEU A 91 -4.55 16.11 4.60
C LEU A 91 -4.69 17.59 4.91
N LEU A 92 -4.68 17.94 6.19
CA LEU A 92 -4.79 19.30 6.69
C LEU A 92 -3.44 19.80 7.23
N PRO A 93 -3.17 21.11 7.13
CA PRO A 93 -1.97 21.71 7.72
C PRO A 93 -1.85 21.41 9.21
N GLY A 94 -0.65 21.01 9.65
CA GLY A 94 -0.35 20.69 11.04
C GLY A 94 -0.63 19.23 11.45
N GLU A 95 -1.19 18.39 10.59
CA GLU A 95 -1.44 16.99 10.90
C GLU A 95 -0.15 16.15 10.92
N THR A 96 -0.18 15.09 11.72
CA THR A 96 0.83 14.04 11.73
C THR A 96 0.32 12.86 10.93
N VAL A 97 1.04 12.49 9.87
CA VAL A 97 0.68 11.41 8.95
C VAL A 97 1.63 10.22 9.14
N LEU A 98 1.11 9.01 9.03
CA LEU A 98 1.91 7.78 8.95
C LEU A 98 1.56 7.03 7.68
N ASP A 99 2.56 6.73 6.86
CA ASP A 99 2.46 5.88 5.70
C ASP A 99 2.95 4.46 6.02
N LEU A 100 2.07 3.47 5.84
CA LEU A 100 2.36 2.06 6.10
C LEU A 100 2.90 1.40 4.83
N GLY A 101 4.17 0.95 4.87
CA GLY A 101 4.88 0.42 3.71
C GLY A 101 5.27 1.53 2.75
N SER A 102 6.00 2.51 3.26
CA SER A 102 6.30 3.75 2.54
C SER A 102 7.22 3.60 1.33
N GLY A 103 7.86 2.44 1.16
CA GLY A 103 8.78 2.19 0.05
C GLY A 103 9.81 3.30 -0.13
N GLY A 104 9.98 3.80 -1.34
CA GLY A 104 10.87 4.92 -1.68
C GLY A 104 10.45 6.30 -1.15
N GLY A 105 9.34 6.39 -0.39
CA GLY A 105 8.93 7.58 0.36
C GLY A 105 8.09 8.59 -0.42
N ILE A 106 7.53 8.25 -1.59
CA ILE A 106 6.75 9.17 -2.42
C ILE A 106 5.55 9.78 -1.66
N ASP A 107 4.69 8.92 -1.07
CA ASP A 107 3.49 9.37 -0.37
C ASP A 107 3.82 10.11 0.93
N VAL A 108 4.96 9.79 1.56
CA VAL A 108 5.48 10.52 2.74
C VAL A 108 5.90 11.94 2.36
N LEU A 109 6.66 12.12 1.26
CA LEU A 109 7.11 13.42 0.81
C LEU A 109 5.94 14.31 0.35
N LEU A 110 4.95 13.75 -0.34
CA LEU A 110 3.71 14.44 -0.70
C LEU A 110 2.92 14.83 0.55
N SER A 111 2.81 13.92 1.53
CA SER A 111 2.14 14.20 2.80
C SER A 111 2.80 15.33 3.55
N ALA A 112 4.13 15.32 3.66
CA ALA A 112 4.90 16.35 4.35
C ALA A 112 4.66 17.75 3.77
N ARG A 113 4.57 17.86 2.45
CA ARG A 113 4.25 19.14 1.77
C ARG A 113 2.83 19.60 2.08
N ARG A 114 1.85 18.68 2.03
CA ARG A 114 0.44 19.01 2.28
C ARG A 114 0.16 19.42 3.71
N VAL A 115 0.79 18.76 4.69
CA VAL A 115 0.63 19.14 6.10
C VAL A 115 1.45 20.36 6.49
N GLY A 116 2.40 20.77 5.64
CA GLY A 116 3.20 21.98 5.83
C GLY A 116 4.18 21.91 7.00
N PRO A 117 4.88 23.00 7.30
CA PRO A 117 5.99 23.02 8.26
C PRO A 117 5.59 22.77 9.72
N THR A 118 4.30 22.86 10.04
CA THR A 118 3.76 22.58 11.39
C THR A 118 3.25 21.15 11.53
N GLY A 119 3.13 20.41 10.42
CA GLY A 119 2.78 19.00 10.38
C GLY A 119 4.01 18.12 10.24
N PHE A 120 3.81 16.80 10.28
CA PHE A 120 4.89 15.82 10.18
C PHE A 120 4.43 14.57 9.43
N ALA A 121 5.33 13.95 8.66
CA ALA A 121 5.06 12.70 7.96
C ALA A 121 6.07 11.63 8.36
N PHE A 122 5.56 10.48 8.80
CA PHE A 122 6.32 9.27 9.06
C PHE A 122 6.13 8.28 7.92
N GLY A 123 7.21 7.65 7.46
CA GLY A 123 7.16 6.47 6.59
C GLY A 123 7.62 5.24 7.36
N LEU A 124 6.88 4.15 7.31
CA LEU A 124 7.26 2.87 7.90
C LEU A 124 7.51 1.86 6.79
N ASP A 125 8.68 1.25 6.78
CA ASP A 125 9.01 0.15 5.88
C ASP A 125 9.85 -0.92 6.59
N MET A 126 9.77 -2.17 6.13
CA MET A 126 10.51 -3.29 6.72
C MET A 126 11.85 -3.54 6.04
N THR A 127 12.09 -2.99 4.83
CA THR A 127 13.29 -3.26 4.03
C THR A 127 14.31 -2.14 4.15
N ASP A 128 15.59 -2.51 4.34
CA ASP A 128 16.68 -1.54 4.47
C ASP A 128 16.91 -0.80 3.14
N GLU A 129 16.73 -1.47 2.02
CA GLU A 129 16.93 -0.93 0.68
C GLU A 129 15.92 0.17 0.36
N MET A 130 14.63 -0.05 0.70
CA MET A 130 13.60 0.96 0.52
C MET A 130 13.83 2.16 1.45
N LEU A 131 14.17 1.94 2.71
CA LEU A 131 14.50 3.01 3.65
C LEU A 131 15.71 3.82 3.20
N HIS A 132 16.75 3.15 2.65
CA HIS A 132 17.90 3.86 2.10
C HIS A 132 17.50 4.74 0.90
N LEU A 133 16.66 4.24 0.00
CA LEU A 133 16.11 5.00 -1.12
C LEU A 133 15.26 6.17 -0.64
N ALA A 134 14.40 5.94 0.36
CA ALA A 134 13.53 6.96 0.94
C ALA A 134 14.31 8.11 1.59
N GLU A 135 15.37 7.80 2.34
CA GLU A 135 16.26 8.82 2.92
C GLU A 135 17.01 9.62 1.84
N LYS A 136 17.47 8.96 0.75
CA LYS A 136 18.06 9.64 -0.39
C LYS A 136 17.07 10.60 -1.05
N ASN A 137 15.83 10.18 -1.24
CA ASN A 137 14.76 10.99 -1.82
C ASN A 137 14.38 12.17 -0.90
N LYS A 138 14.34 11.95 0.42
CA LYS A 138 14.14 13.02 1.41
C LYS A 138 15.23 14.08 1.31
N LEU A 139 16.50 13.69 1.26
CA LEU A 139 17.62 14.63 1.08
C LEU A 139 17.49 15.42 -0.21
N ALA A 140 17.15 14.75 -1.33
CA ALA A 140 16.99 15.40 -2.63
C ALA A 140 15.79 16.38 -2.65
N SER A 141 14.72 16.09 -1.90
CA SER A 141 13.53 16.95 -1.81
C SER A 141 13.68 18.13 -0.86
N GLY A 142 14.69 18.11 0.04
CA GLY A 142 14.87 19.11 1.09
C GLY A 142 13.79 19.08 2.19
N ALA A 143 13.03 17.98 2.31
CA ALA A 143 11.97 17.86 3.31
C ALA A 143 12.54 17.71 4.74
N GLU A 144 12.18 18.63 5.64
CA GLU A 144 12.65 18.64 7.04
C GLU A 144 11.64 17.97 8.00
N ASN A 145 10.36 17.95 7.65
CA ASN A 145 9.27 17.41 8.46
C ASN A 145 8.92 15.95 8.09
N VAL A 146 9.94 15.13 7.85
CA VAL A 146 9.85 13.72 7.46
C VAL A 146 10.79 12.86 8.29
N ALA A 147 10.32 11.68 8.70
CA ALA A 147 11.17 10.63 9.25
C ALA A 147 10.76 9.25 8.73
N PHE A 148 11.75 8.41 8.45
CA PHE A 148 11.53 7.02 8.08
C PHE A 148 11.86 6.10 9.24
N LEU A 149 11.02 5.09 9.44
CA LEU A 149 11.06 4.13 10.55
C LEU A 149 11.23 2.73 9.96
N LYS A 150 12.20 1.98 10.49
CA LYS A 150 12.30 0.55 10.19
C LYS A 150 11.37 -0.23 11.10
N GLY A 151 10.51 -1.08 10.54
CA GLY A 151 9.60 -1.92 11.30
C GLY A 151 8.57 -2.61 10.44
N HIS A 152 7.73 -3.39 11.08
CA HIS A 152 6.63 -4.12 10.45
C HIS A 152 5.30 -3.41 10.74
N ILE A 153 4.40 -3.43 9.76
CA ILE A 153 3.07 -2.82 9.90
C ILE A 153 2.19 -3.53 10.95
N GLU A 154 2.54 -4.77 11.33
CA GLU A 154 1.92 -5.53 12.42
C GLU A 154 2.44 -5.14 13.82
N ALA A 155 3.52 -4.31 13.90
CA ALA A 155 4.13 -3.86 15.14
C ALA A 155 4.71 -2.45 14.95
N ILE A 156 3.84 -1.45 14.81
CA ILE A 156 4.22 -0.08 14.47
C ILE A 156 5.04 0.56 15.61
N PRO A 157 6.30 1.02 15.36
CA PRO A 157 7.20 1.54 16.38
C PRO A 157 6.86 2.99 16.79
N LEU A 158 5.58 3.28 16.96
CA LEU A 158 5.07 4.56 17.43
C LEU A 158 4.17 4.36 18.66
N PRO A 159 4.09 5.35 19.56
CA PRO A 159 3.17 5.31 20.70
C PRO A 159 1.70 5.25 20.27
N ALA A 160 0.82 4.80 21.16
CA ALA A 160 -0.63 4.91 20.95
C ALA A 160 -1.04 6.38 20.83
N ALA A 161 -2.03 6.65 19.98
CA ALA A 161 -2.61 7.98 19.77
C ALA A 161 -1.55 9.06 19.42
N SER A 162 -0.62 8.73 18.51
CA SER A 162 0.47 9.60 18.09
C SER A 162 0.28 10.25 16.72
N VAL A 163 -0.58 9.71 15.86
CA VAL A 163 -0.80 10.20 14.50
C VAL A 163 -2.26 10.58 14.25
N ASP A 164 -2.49 11.56 13.37
CA ASP A 164 -3.81 12.03 13.01
C ASP A 164 -4.38 11.27 11.81
N VAL A 165 -3.50 10.86 10.90
CA VAL A 165 -3.87 10.18 9.66
C VAL A 165 -2.95 9.00 9.40
N ILE A 166 -3.52 7.87 9.01
CA ILE A 166 -2.79 6.75 8.41
C ILE A 166 -3.15 6.68 6.94
N ILE A 167 -2.11 6.57 6.11
CA ILE A 167 -2.22 6.25 4.70
C ILE A 167 -1.49 4.93 4.41
N SER A 168 -1.80 4.30 3.30
CA SER A 168 -1.08 3.14 2.75
C SER A 168 -1.44 2.95 1.29
N ASN A 169 -0.53 2.38 0.52
CA ASN A 169 -0.71 2.14 -0.90
C ASN A 169 -0.37 0.69 -1.27
N CYS A 170 -1.37 -0.18 -1.37
CA CYS A 170 -1.26 -1.60 -1.74
C CYS A 170 -0.37 -2.46 -0.81
N VAL A 171 -0.24 -2.14 0.47
CA VAL A 171 0.65 -2.86 1.39
C VAL A 171 -0.08 -3.78 2.36
N ILE A 172 -1.30 -3.42 2.79
CA ILE A 172 -2.03 -4.21 3.80
C ILE A 172 -2.30 -5.63 3.29
N ASN A 173 -2.56 -5.77 2.00
CA ASN A 173 -2.77 -7.08 1.36
C ASN A 173 -1.54 -7.99 1.43
N LEU A 174 -0.35 -7.44 1.55
CA LEU A 174 0.91 -8.19 1.66
C LEU A 174 1.15 -8.76 3.07
N SER A 175 0.41 -8.28 4.08
CA SER A 175 0.53 -8.83 5.43
C SER A 175 -0.18 -10.19 5.56
N ALA A 176 0.47 -11.13 6.23
CA ALA A 176 -0.11 -12.41 6.62
C ALA A 176 -1.03 -12.30 7.87
N ASP A 177 -0.99 -11.16 8.60
CA ASP A 177 -1.84 -10.88 9.77
C ASP A 177 -2.51 -9.51 9.65
N LYS A 178 -3.45 -9.41 8.72
CA LYS A 178 -4.17 -8.17 8.46
C LYS A 178 -4.96 -7.66 9.67
N ASP A 179 -5.47 -8.56 10.52
CA ASP A 179 -6.16 -8.18 11.76
C ASP A 179 -5.20 -7.48 12.73
N GLN A 180 -3.95 -7.92 12.81
CA GLN A 180 -2.94 -7.26 13.65
C GLN A 180 -2.56 -5.89 13.08
N VAL A 181 -2.42 -5.78 11.74
CA VAL A 181 -2.17 -4.48 11.07
C VAL A 181 -3.26 -3.48 11.44
N LEU A 182 -4.54 -3.87 11.32
CA LEU A 182 -5.65 -2.97 11.60
C LEU A 182 -5.75 -2.61 13.10
N ARG A 183 -5.40 -3.54 14.02
CA ARG A 183 -5.30 -3.23 15.45
C ARG A 183 -4.19 -2.22 15.74
N GLU A 184 -3.01 -2.36 15.13
CA GLU A 184 -1.89 -1.45 15.28
C GLU A 184 -2.21 -0.06 14.69
N ALA A 185 -2.81 -0.03 13.49
CA ALA A 185 -3.30 1.21 12.89
C ALA A 185 -4.29 1.93 13.82
N PHE A 186 -5.26 1.20 14.38
CA PHE A 186 -6.18 1.77 15.36
C PHE A 186 -5.48 2.25 16.62
N ARG A 187 -4.49 1.52 17.13
CA ARG A 187 -3.73 1.88 18.32
C ARG A 187 -3.01 3.21 18.16
N VAL A 188 -2.28 3.41 17.06
CA VAL A 188 -1.45 4.60 16.86
C VAL A 188 -2.23 5.83 16.43
N LEU A 189 -3.41 5.67 15.83
CA LEU A 189 -4.30 6.80 15.53
C LEU A 189 -4.79 7.49 16.80
N ARG A 190 -4.85 8.81 16.77
CA ARG A 190 -5.53 9.62 17.77
C ARG A 190 -7.04 9.41 17.71
N PRO A 191 -7.79 9.59 18.81
CA PRO A 191 -9.25 9.70 18.76
C PRO A 191 -9.67 10.78 17.76
N GLY A 192 -10.58 10.46 16.86
CA GLY A 192 -10.98 11.33 15.73
C GLY A 192 -10.05 11.25 14.51
N GLY A 193 -8.97 10.45 14.60
CA GLY A 193 -8.03 10.25 13.48
C GLY A 193 -8.62 9.42 12.33
N ARG A 194 -8.02 9.53 11.16
CA ARG A 194 -8.48 8.94 9.90
C ARG A 194 -7.55 7.84 9.40
N PHE A 195 -8.15 6.77 8.89
CA PHE A 195 -7.51 5.72 8.11
C PHE A 195 -7.96 5.90 6.66
N ALA A 196 -7.03 6.09 5.73
CA ALA A 196 -7.33 6.39 4.34
C ALA A 196 -6.29 5.70 3.44
N VAL A 197 -6.64 4.54 2.90
CA VAL A 197 -5.71 3.70 2.15
C VAL A 197 -6.24 3.39 0.75
N SER A 198 -5.30 3.17 -0.18
CA SER A 198 -5.58 2.60 -1.48
C SER A 198 -5.13 1.15 -1.48
N ASP A 199 -6.03 0.23 -1.81
CA ASP A 199 -5.71 -1.20 -1.82
C ASP A 199 -6.52 -1.95 -2.88
N VAL A 200 -6.10 -3.18 -3.19
CA VAL A 200 -6.89 -4.08 -4.03
C VAL A 200 -7.92 -4.82 -3.17
N VAL A 201 -9.15 -4.86 -3.64
CA VAL A 201 -10.25 -5.61 -3.00
C VAL A 201 -10.96 -6.50 -4.01
N VAL A 202 -11.74 -7.45 -3.52
CA VAL A 202 -12.45 -8.42 -4.35
C VAL A 202 -13.93 -8.45 -4.00
N GLU A 203 -14.79 -8.56 -5.00
CA GLU A 203 -16.21 -8.91 -4.81
C GLU A 203 -16.37 -10.44 -4.89
N GLY A 204 -16.76 -11.06 -3.77
CA GLY A 204 -16.90 -12.51 -3.61
C GLY A 204 -15.57 -13.24 -3.48
N GLU A 205 -15.55 -14.56 -3.72
CA GLU A 205 -14.37 -15.40 -3.50
C GLU A 205 -13.49 -15.53 -4.73
N LEU A 206 -12.17 -15.43 -4.55
CA LEU A 206 -11.18 -15.77 -5.58
C LEU A 206 -11.06 -17.29 -5.72
N PRO A 207 -10.82 -17.83 -6.93
CA PRO A 207 -10.45 -19.23 -7.13
C PRO A 207 -9.24 -19.63 -6.26
N SER A 208 -9.25 -20.88 -5.80
CA SER A 208 -8.17 -21.39 -4.94
C SER A 208 -6.78 -21.32 -5.60
N ALA A 209 -6.70 -21.53 -6.92
CA ALA A 209 -5.46 -21.39 -7.66
C ALA A 209 -4.89 -19.96 -7.59
N VAL A 210 -5.74 -18.92 -7.70
CA VAL A 210 -5.31 -17.53 -7.58
C VAL A 210 -4.86 -17.20 -6.16
N ARG A 211 -5.57 -17.71 -5.14
CA ARG A 211 -5.18 -17.50 -3.73
C ARG A 211 -3.86 -18.16 -3.35
N ALA A 212 -3.52 -19.28 -3.99
CA ALA A 212 -2.29 -20.03 -3.73
C ALA A 212 -1.08 -19.48 -4.50
N ASP A 213 -1.30 -18.54 -5.42
CA ASP A 213 -0.26 -17.99 -6.27
C ASP A 213 0.54 -16.91 -5.54
N MET A 214 1.82 -17.19 -5.25
CA MET A 214 2.70 -16.24 -4.56
C MET A 214 3.08 -15.04 -5.42
N GLU A 215 3.14 -15.18 -6.74
CA GLU A 215 3.35 -14.04 -7.64
C GLU A 215 2.14 -13.10 -7.63
N ALA A 216 0.93 -13.67 -7.69
CA ALA A 216 -0.31 -12.90 -7.51
C ALA A 216 -0.43 -12.31 -6.08
N TYR A 217 0.15 -12.97 -5.05
CA TYR A 217 0.19 -12.44 -3.68
C TYR A 217 1.05 -11.17 -3.60
N VAL A 218 2.27 -11.23 -4.12
CA VAL A 218 3.17 -10.05 -4.14
C VAL A 218 2.64 -8.94 -5.05
N GLY A 219 1.84 -9.28 -6.06
CA GLY A 219 1.06 -8.33 -6.86
C GLY A 219 -0.21 -7.81 -6.18
N CYS A 220 -0.40 -8.03 -4.88
CA CYS A 220 -1.56 -7.61 -4.06
C CYS A 220 -2.89 -8.29 -4.41
N VAL A 221 -2.96 -9.18 -5.40
CA VAL A 221 -4.22 -9.81 -5.86
C VAL A 221 -4.60 -11.02 -5.00
N ALA A 222 -3.68 -11.97 -4.80
CA ALA A 222 -3.98 -13.18 -4.01
C ALA A 222 -4.24 -12.89 -2.52
N GLY A 223 -3.61 -11.83 -2.00
CA GLY A 223 -3.84 -11.33 -0.64
C GLY A 223 -5.02 -10.39 -0.48
N ALA A 224 -5.70 -10.02 -1.58
CA ALA A 224 -6.81 -9.08 -1.54
C ALA A 224 -7.98 -9.58 -0.68
N LEU A 225 -8.50 -8.69 0.17
CA LEU A 225 -9.67 -8.99 0.99
C LEU A 225 -10.95 -8.83 0.17
N GLU A 226 -11.92 -9.68 0.46
CA GLU A 226 -13.31 -9.47 0.04
C GLU A 226 -13.86 -8.22 0.75
N VAL A 227 -14.66 -7.43 0.03
CA VAL A 227 -15.16 -6.13 0.52
C VAL A 227 -15.84 -6.23 1.89
N GLY A 228 -16.73 -7.23 2.08
CA GLY A 228 -17.44 -7.43 3.35
C GLY A 228 -16.49 -7.88 4.47
N ASP A 229 -15.49 -8.72 4.17
CA ASP A 229 -14.47 -9.13 5.15
C ASP A 229 -13.59 -7.95 5.58
N TYR A 230 -13.22 -7.05 4.64
CA TYR A 230 -12.47 -5.83 4.97
C TYR A 230 -13.25 -4.94 5.94
N ILE A 231 -14.53 -4.70 5.65
CA ILE A 231 -15.42 -3.93 6.54
C ILE A 231 -15.53 -4.60 7.91
N ALA A 232 -15.72 -5.92 7.96
CA ALA A 232 -15.83 -6.67 9.21
C ALA A 232 -14.55 -6.59 10.05
N ARG A 233 -13.37 -6.66 9.44
CA ARG A 233 -12.06 -6.54 10.11
C ARG A 233 -11.84 -5.14 10.67
N LEU A 234 -12.11 -4.08 9.88
CA LEU A 234 -12.05 -2.70 10.35
C LEU A 234 -12.98 -2.46 11.53
N THR A 235 -14.23 -2.96 11.45
CA THR A 235 -15.20 -2.86 12.54
C THR A 235 -14.70 -3.57 13.81
N ARG A 236 -14.14 -4.78 13.68
CA ARG A 236 -13.56 -5.52 14.82
C ARG A 236 -12.36 -4.79 15.44
N ALA A 237 -11.58 -4.08 14.65
CA ALA A 237 -10.48 -3.25 15.16
C ALA A 237 -10.96 -1.99 15.89
N GLY A 238 -12.23 -1.62 15.75
CA GLY A 238 -12.86 -0.48 16.43
C GLY A 238 -13.13 0.74 15.55
N PHE A 239 -12.87 0.65 14.25
CA PHE A 239 -13.14 1.73 13.30
C PHE A 239 -14.65 1.90 13.03
N THR A 240 -15.03 3.14 12.74
CA THR A 240 -16.37 3.57 12.30
C THR A 240 -16.27 4.33 10.97
N ASP A 241 -17.42 4.73 10.44
CA ASP A 241 -17.52 5.52 9.21
C ASP A 241 -16.75 4.89 8.05
N ILE A 242 -16.88 3.55 7.91
CA ILE A 242 -16.12 2.76 6.96
C ILE A 242 -16.77 2.91 5.57
N THR A 243 -15.95 3.31 4.58
CA THR A 243 -16.34 3.33 3.17
C THR A 243 -15.30 2.63 2.33
N ILE A 244 -15.73 1.90 1.30
CA ILE A 244 -14.89 1.29 0.28
C ILE A 244 -15.43 1.75 -1.07
N GLU A 245 -14.64 2.57 -1.78
CA GLU A 245 -15.02 3.17 -3.05
C GLU A 245 -14.15 2.57 -4.16
N PRO A 246 -14.70 1.74 -5.06
CA PRO A 246 -13.94 1.24 -6.20
C PRO A 246 -13.46 2.38 -7.09
N THR A 247 -12.17 2.34 -7.46
CA THR A 247 -11.54 3.32 -8.36
C THR A 247 -11.35 2.75 -9.75
N ARG A 248 -11.03 1.46 -9.83
CA ARG A 248 -10.81 0.75 -11.08
C ARG A 248 -11.23 -0.71 -10.93
N ARG A 249 -11.89 -1.25 -11.94
CA ARG A 249 -12.20 -2.68 -12.05
C ARG A 249 -11.27 -3.31 -13.07
N TYR A 250 -10.66 -4.44 -12.73
CA TYR A 250 -9.71 -5.14 -13.60
C TYR A 250 -10.39 -6.32 -14.28
N THR A 251 -10.09 -6.50 -15.57
CA THR A 251 -10.39 -7.75 -16.29
C THR A 251 -9.29 -8.78 -16.00
N PHE A 252 -9.54 -10.03 -16.31
CA PHE A 252 -8.49 -11.07 -16.18
C PHE A 252 -7.29 -10.74 -17.10
N ALA A 253 -7.53 -10.18 -18.29
CA ALA A 253 -6.47 -9.74 -19.18
C ALA A 253 -5.62 -8.61 -18.59
N ASP A 254 -6.21 -7.66 -17.85
CA ASP A 254 -5.47 -6.65 -17.11
C ASP A 254 -4.57 -7.30 -16.05
N LEU A 255 -5.08 -8.31 -15.34
CA LEU A 255 -4.31 -9.03 -14.31
C LEU A 255 -3.15 -9.83 -14.94
N GLU A 256 -3.38 -10.54 -16.04
CA GLU A 256 -2.30 -11.23 -16.77
C GLU A 256 -1.21 -10.26 -17.26
N ALA A 257 -1.57 -9.06 -17.66
CA ALA A 257 -0.62 -8.05 -18.12
C ALA A 257 0.20 -7.41 -16.99
N THR A 258 -0.31 -7.41 -15.75
CA THR A 258 0.29 -6.70 -14.62
C THR A 258 1.01 -7.58 -13.63
N THR A 259 0.63 -8.86 -13.56
CA THR A 259 1.24 -9.84 -12.65
C THR A 259 1.94 -10.91 -13.46
N CYS A 260 3.10 -11.39 -12.99
CA CYS A 260 3.65 -12.64 -13.49
C CYS A 260 2.73 -13.76 -12.99
N THR A 261 1.69 -14.06 -13.76
CA THR A 261 0.77 -15.15 -13.41
C THR A 261 1.48 -16.48 -13.50
N SER A 262 1.29 -17.33 -12.48
CA SER A 262 1.80 -18.70 -12.53
C SER A 262 1.16 -19.50 -13.68
N PRO A 263 1.82 -20.58 -14.15
CA PRO A 263 1.22 -21.47 -15.15
C PRO A 263 -0.15 -22.00 -14.72
N GLU A 264 -0.38 -22.20 -13.43
CA GLU A 264 -1.63 -22.69 -12.84
C GLU A 264 -2.76 -21.68 -13.02
N VAL A 265 -2.50 -20.41 -12.75
CA VAL A 265 -3.47 -19.32 -12.97
C VAL A 265 -3.70 -19.08 -14.47
N ALA A 266 -2.64 -19.12 -15.27
CA ALA A 266 -2.75 -19.01 -16.72
C ALA A 266 -3.56 -20.16 -17.35
N ALA A 267 -3.55 -21.35 -16.73
CA ALA A 267 -4.29 -22.53 -17.17
C ALA A 267 -5.76 -22.57 -16.71
N LEU A 268 -6.26 -21.58 -15.97
CA LEU A 268 -7.66 -21.54 -15.53
C LEU A 268 -8.62 -21.66 -16.75
N PRO A 269 -9.75 -22.37 -16.60
CA PRO A 269 -10.79 -22.43 -17.62
C PRO A 269 -11.30 -21.05 -18.01
N ALA A 270 -11.63 -20.85 -19.29
CA ALA A 270 -12.10 -19.55 -19.78
C ALA A 270 -13.34 -19.02 -19.02
N ALA A 271 -14.21 -19.91 -18.54
CA ALA A 271 -15.36 -19.54 -17.74
C ALA A 271 -14.97 -18.99 -16.35
N GLU A 272 -13.90 -19.54 -15.72
CA GLU A 272 -13.38 -19.06 -14.45
C GLU A 272 -12.65 -17.73 -14.63
N LYS A 273 -11.88 -17.57 -15.70
CA LYS A 273 -11.24 -16.30 -16.07
C LYS A 273 -12.29 -15.20 -16.28
N ALA A 274 -13.30 -15.46 -17.07
CA ALA A 274 -14.40 -14.53 -17.30
C ALA A 274 -15.20 -14.20 -16.03
N ALA A 275 -15.29 -15.14 -15.08
CA ALA A 275 -15.93 -14.90 -13.79
C ALA A 275 -15.13 -13.98 -12.87
N LEU A 276 -13.84 -13.71 -13.14
CA LEU A 276 -13.01 -12.76 -12.43
C LEU A 276 -13.11 -11.33 -12.96
N ASP A 277 -13.61 -11.16 -14.19
CA ASP A 277 -13.71 -9.85 -14.83
C ASP A 277 -14.54 -8.88 -13.99
N GLY A 278 -13.91 -7.76 -13.63
CA GLY A 278 -14.52 -6.69 -12.82
C GLY A 278 -14.73 -7.00 -11.35
N ARG A 279 -14.35 -8.20 -10.88
CA ARG A 279 -14.44 -8.58 -9.46
C ARG A 279 -13.21 -8.18 -8.64
N VAL A 280 -12.04 -8.12 -9.26
CA VAL A 280 -10.83 -7.55 -8.66
C VAL A 280 -10.82 -6.06 -8.93
N MET A 281 -10.63 -5.26 -7.90
CA MET A 281 -10.77 -3.81 -8.00
C MET A 281 -9.67 -3.11 -7.19
N GLY A 282 -9.12 -2.03 -7.73
CA GLY A 282 -8.49 -1.00 -6.91
C GLY A 282 -9.60 -0.22 -6.18
N ALA A 283 -9.39 0.07 -4.91
CA ALA A 283 -10.39 0.79 -4.12
C ALA A 283 -9.76 1.76 -3.13
N PHE A 284 -10.48 2.83 -2.82
CA PHE A 284 -10.20 3.69 -1.70
C PHE A 284 -10.99 3.22 -0.47
N ILE A 285 -10.26 2.95 0.61
CA ILE A 285 -10.81 2.51 1.89
C ILE A 285 -10.61 3.63 2.90
N ARG A 286 -11.71 4.13 3.45
CA ARG A 286 -11.70 5.14 4.51
C ARG A 286 -12.37 4.59 5.75
N ALA A 287 -11.82 4.96 6.91
CA ALA A 287 -12.43 4.67 8.21
C ALA A 287 -11.98 5.72 9.23
N ALA A 288 -12.73 5.88 10.31
CA ALA A 288 -12.40 6.80 11.39
C ALA A 288 -12.22 6.07 12.71
N LYS A 289 -11.24 6.50 13.52
CA LYS A 289 -11.20 6.15 14.92
C LYS A 289 -12.18 7.07 15.67
N PRO A 290 -13.17 6.54 16.39
CA PRO A 290 -14.13 7.38 17.12
C PRO A 290 -13.43 8.43 17.98
N ALA A 291 -13.92 9.67 17.93
CA ALA A 291 -13.52 10.67 18.91
C ALA A 291 -13.93 10.17 20.30
N GLN A 292 -13.03 10.26 21.29
CA GLN A 292 -13.45 9.96 22.67
C GLN A 292 -14.59 10.91 23.02
N LEU A 293 -15.76 10.36 23.25
CA LEU A 293 -16.80 11.12 23.92
C LEU A 293 -16.20 11.59 25.26
N LYS A 294 -16.08 12.90 25.44
CA LYS A 294 -15.77 13.42 26.77
C LYS A 294 -16.84 12.84 27.67
N SER A 295 -16.45 11.92 28.57
CA SER A 295 -17.37 11.36 29.55
C SER A 295 -17.92 12.54 30.35
N CYS A 296 -19.17 12.87 30.12
CA CYS A 296 -19.87 13.92 30.86
C CYS A 296 -20.28 13.39 32.25
N CYS A 297 -19.34 12.73 32.94
CA CYS A 297 -19.56 12.23 34.29
C CYS A 297 -18.72 13.04 35.27
N ARG A 298 -19.12 14.31 35.47
CA ARG A 298 -18.98 14.89 36.82
C ARG A 298 -20.26 14.53 37.58
N PRO A 299 -20.16 14.24 38.92
CA PRO A 299 -21.31 13.89 39.75
C PRO A 299 -22.41 14.96 39.73
N ASP A 300 -22.12 16.18 39.28
CA ASP A 300 -23.03 17.34 39.33
C ASP A 300 -23.69 17.66 37.97
N CYS A 301 -23.65 16.79 36.97
CA CYS A 301 -24.17 17.05 35.62
C CYS A 301 -25.53 16.40 35.31
N CYS A 302 -26.20 15.77 36.29
CA CYS A 302 -27.61 15.33 36.17
C CYS A 302 -28.48 16.17 37.11
N PRO A 303 -29.48 16.90 36.56
CA PRO A 303 -30.48 17.59 37.38
C PRO A 303 -31.36 16.61 38.16
#